data_226e34951f849e996d380f5cb220f6a5
#
_entry.id   226e34951f849e996d380f5cb220f6a5
#
_cell.length_a   1.000
_cell.length_b   1.000
_cell.length_c   1.000
_cell.angle_alpha   90.00
_cell.angle_beta   90.00
_cell.angle_gamma   90.00
#
_symmetry.space_group_name_H-M   'P 1'
#
loop_
_entity.id
_entity.type
_entity.pdbx_description
1 polymer ?
#
loop_
_entity_poly.entity_id
_entity_poly.type
_entity_poly.pdbx_seq_one_letter_code
_entity_poly.pdbx_strand_id
1 'polypeptide(L)'
;MLISGDDTRFGTHPAWMEIDAQALRHNLKQIRKRAASNVMVIGSVKANGYGHGVLPICKILEEAGVDMLTTGSFSDAKILRNEGITTPIVMLGGALPVGISELVQEKVIPTIYNIEAANAVDVAAGSMGANAKIPVFIKVDCGMGRLGISLSGAVS
;
A
#
# COMPACT_ATOMS: atom_id res chain seq x y z
N MET A 1 17.44 5.75 11.02
CA MET A 1 18.17 5.34 12.22
C MET A 1 19.58 5.08 11.76
N LEU A 2 20.50 6.00 12.01
CA LEU A 2 21.92 5.74 11.80
C LEU A 2 22.35 4.81 12.94
N ILE A 3 22.81 3.62 12.58
CA ILE A 3 23.41 2.71 13.55
C ILE A 3 24.82 3.21 13.76
N SER A 4 25.12 3.73 14.96
CA SER A 4 26.51 4.05 15.35
C SER A 4 27.31 2.76 15.38
N GLY A 5 28.60 2.80 15.02
CA GLY A 5 29.48 1.65 14.93
C GLY A 5 29.70 0.83 16.21
N ASP A 6 28.97 1.15 17.27
CA ASP A 6 29.01 0.48 18.60
C ASP A 6 27.79 -0.42 18.85
N ASP A 7 26.94 -0.66 17.84
CA ASP A 7 25.75 -1.49 18.03
C ASP A 7 26.13 -2.98 17.98
N THR A 8 26.40 -3.54 19.16
CA THR A 8 26.79 -4.96 19.36
C THR A 8 25.76 -5.98 18.82
N ARG A 9 24.53 -5.54 18.45
CA ARG A 9 23.51 -6.39 17.85
C ARG A 9 23.93 -6.95 16.48
N PHE A 10 24.89 -6.32 15.81
CA PHE A 10 25.36 -6.69 14.48
C PHE A 10 26.68 -7.45 14.46
N GLY A 11 27.40 -7.52 15.58
CA GLY A 11 28.72 -8.12 15.68
C GLY A 11 28.82 -9.63 15.32
N THR A 12 27.68 -10.30 15.24
CA THR A 12 27.59 -11.72 14.88
C THR A 12 27.09 -11.98 13.46
N HIS A 13 26.69 -10.95 12.72
CA HIS A 13 26.16 -11.09 11.35
C HIS A 13 27.23 -10.74 10.31
N PRO A 14 27.44 -11.63 9.31
CA PRO A 14 28.46 -11.40 8.29
C PRO A 14 28.10 -10.31 7.27
N ALA A 15 26.84 -9.88 7.27
CA ALA A 15 26.35 -8.80 6.40
C ALA A 15 25.12 -8.13 7.02
N TRP A 16 24.92 -6.85 6.72
CA TRP A 16 23.74 -6.08 7.10
C TRP A 16 23.38 -5.09 5.99
N MET A 17 22.17 -4.58 6.05
CA MET A 17 21.69 -3.55 5.13
C MET A 17 21.42 -2.25 5.92
N GLU A 18 21.95 -1.15 5.42
CA GLU A 18 21.71 0.19 5.97
C GLU A 18 20.66 0.93 5.13
N ILE A 19 19.66 1.50 5.79
CA ILE A 19 18.62 2.31 5.17
C ILE A 19 18.80 3.77 5.57
N ASP A 20 19.11 4.61 4.58
CA ASP A 20 19.21 6.06 4.79
C ASP A 20 17.80 6.69 4.76
N ALA A 21 17.26 6.96 5.95
CA ALA A 21 15.97 7.61 6.11
C ALA A 21 15.95 9.04 5.56
N GLN A 22 17.08 9.75 5.59
CA GLN A 22 17.16 11.12 5.07
C GLN A 22 17.11 11.14 3.55
N ALA A 23 17.78 10.19 2.89
CA ALA A 23 17.71 10.02 1.46
C ALA A 23 16.27 9.72 1.00
N LEU A 24 15.55 8.86 1.72
CA LEU A 24 14.15 8.55 1.40
C LEU A 24 13.24 9.78 1.55
N ARG A 25 13.36 10.53 2.65
CA ARG A 25 12.64 11.81 2.85
C ARG A 25 13.01 12.85 1.77
N HIS A 26 14.28 12.95 1.42
CA HIS A 26 14.75 13.84 0.36
C HIS A 26 14.11 13.48 -0.98
N ASN A 27 14.10 12.21 -1.34
CA ASN A 27 13.52 11.72 -2.59
C ASN A 27 12.03 12.04 -2.69
N LEU A 28 11.27 11.77 -1.62
CA LEU A 28 9.85 12.14 -1.58
C LEU A 28 9.66 13.66 -1.76
N LYS A 29 10.47 14.47 -1.10
CA LYS A 29 10.44 15.93 -1.26
C LYS A 29 10.75 16.37 -2.71
N GLN A 30 11.70 15.71 -3.40
CA GLN A 30 11.98 16.02 -4.80
C GLN A 30 10.82 15.64 -5.73
N ILE A 31 10.16 14.51 -5.48
CA ILE A 31 8.94 14.10 -6.22
C ILE A 31 7.85 15.16 -6.02
N ARG A 32 7.59 15.56 -4.78
CA ARG A 32 6.59 16.59 -4.44
C ARG A 32 6.84 17.91 -5.15
N LYS A 33 8.11 18.34 -5.25
CA LYS A 33 8.47 19.58 -5.95
C LYS A 33 8.18 19.57 -7.46
N ARG A 34 8.16 18.36 -8.07
CA ARG A 34 7.89 18.17 -9.49
C ARG A 34 6.43 17.89 -9.80
N ALA A 35 5.71 17.31 -8.84
CA ALA A 35 4.28 17.11 -8.96
C ALA A 35 3.53 18.42 -8.72
N ALA A 36 2.41 18.60 -9.39
CA ALA A 36 1.51 19.73 -9.09
C ALA A 36 0.94 19.57 -7.66
N SER A 37 0.57 20.69 -7.03
CA SER A 37 0.14 20.70 -5.62
C SER A 37 -1.11 19.87 -5.33
N ASN A 38 -1.92 19.60 -6.35
CA ASN A 38 -3.14 18.77 -6.26
C ASN A 38 -2.91 17.28 -6.61
N VAL A 39 -1.65 16.87 -6.85
CA VAL A 39 -1.31 15.49 -7.19
C VAL A 39 -0.95 14.72 -5.93
N MET A 40 -1.64 13.61 -5.71
CA MET A 40 -1.33 12.67 -4.63
C MET A 40 -0.13 11.81 -5.00
N VAL A 41 0.76 11.58 -4.03
CA VAL A 41 1.91 10.68 -4.19
C VAL A 41 1.63 9.39 -3.43
N ILE A 42 1.67 8.27 -4.14
CA ILE A 42 1.47 6.93 -3.57
C ILE A 42 2.81 6.21 -3.49
N GLY A 43 3.22 5.86 -2.27
CA GLY A 43 4.44 5.08 -2.02
C GLY A 43 4.21 3.59 -2.26
N SER A 44 4.88 2.99 -3.26
CA SER A 44 4.81 1.54 -3.47
C SER A 44 5.82 0.82 -2.59
N VAL A 45 5.32 -0.04 -1.69
CA VAL A 45 6.12 -0.77 -0.68
C VAL A 45 5.94 -2.29 -0.77
N LYS A 46 5.52 -2.78 -1.94
CA LYS A 46 5.36 -4.21 -2.21
C LYS A 46 6.67 -4.99 -2.01
N ALA A 47 6.58 -6.33 -1.91
CA ALA A 47 7.71 -7.22 -1.74
C ALA A 47 8.62 -6.81 -0.56
N ASN A 48 8.02 -6.63 0.63
CA ASN A 48 8.71 -6.20 1.84
C ASN A 48 9.49 -4.88 1.63
N GLY A 49 8.84 -3.85 1.04
CA GLY A 49 9.50 -2.58 0.73
C GLY A 49 10.63 -2.73 -0.29
N TYR A 50 10.44 -3.58 -1.30
CA TYR A 50 11.49 -3.97 -2.28
C TYR A 50 12.74 -4.56 -1.60
N GLY A 51 12.53 -5.31 -0.52
CA GLY A 51 13.60 -5.92 0.28
C GLY A 51 14.18 -5.03 1.37
N HIS A 52 13.79 -3.77 1.45
CA HIS A 52 14.31 -2.82 2.45
C HIS A 52 13.62 -2.93 3.83
N GLY A 53 12.61 -3.80 3.95
CA GLY A 53 11.77 -3.88 5.14
C GLY A 53 10.54 -2.98 5.04
N VAL A 54 9.35 -3.58 4.95
CA VAL A 54 8.12 -2.83 4.71
C VAL A 54 7.82 -1.83 5.83
N LEU A 55 7.97 -2.24 7.08
CA LEU A 55 7.63 -1.41 8.23
C LEU A 55 8.54 -0.17 8.39
N PRO A 56 9.88 -0.28 8.41
CA PRO A 56 10.73 0.90 8.54
C PRO A 56 10.54 1.89 7.38
N ILE A 57 10.38 1.40 6.15
CA ILE A 57 10.12 2.25 4.99
C ILE A 57 8.78 2.98 5.12
N CYS A 58 7.71 2.29 5.55
CA CYS A 58 6.40 2.91 5.72
C CYS A 58 6.39 3.96 6.83
N LYS A 59 7.05 3.72 7.97
CA LYS A 59 7.18 4.71 9.04
C LYS A 59 7.86 5.99 8.53
N ILE A 60 8.95 5.85 7.78
CA ILE A 60 9.68 7.01 7.20
C ILE A 60 8.80 7.76 6.20
N LEU A 61 8.07 7.05 5.32
CA LEU A 61 7.19 7.67 4.31
C LEU A 61 5.99 8.37 4.95
N GLU A 62 5.37 7.76 5.98
CA GLU A 62 4.26 8.35 6.74
C GLU A 62 4.69 9.64 7.43
N GLU A 63 5.81 9.62 8.17
CA GLU A 63 6.39 10.82 8.78
C GLU A 63 6.75 11.91 7.76
N ALA A 64 7.16 11.51 6.57
CA ALA A 64 7.49 12.43 5.47
C ALA A 64 6.26 12.94 4.71
N GLY A 65 5.05 12.51 5.07
CA GLY A 65 3.78 12.99 4.53
C GLY A 65 3.44 12.41 3.16
N VAL A 66 3.70 11.12 2.91
CA VAL A 66 3.15 10.44 1.73
C VAL A 66 1.63 10.38 1.84
N ASP A 67 0.90 10.54 0.71
CA ASP A 67 -0.57 10.58 0.77
C ASP A 67 -1.19 9.19 0.94
N MET A 68 -0.59 8.19 0.32
CA MET A 68 -1.03 6.80 0.39
C MET A 68 0.17 5.85 0.26
N LEU A 69 -0.02 4.64 0.72
CA LEU A 69 0.88 3.51 0.51
C LEU A 69 0.20 2.46 -0.35
N THR A 70 0.97 1.68 -1.08
CA THR A 70 0.42 0.52 -1.79
C THR A 70 1.27 -0.71 -1.61
N THR A 71 0.62 -1.84 -1.34
CA THR A 71 1.23 -3.16 -1.23
C THR A 71 0.62 -4.15 -2.22
N GLY A 72 1.33 -5.23 -2.49
CA GLY A 72 0.83 -6.36 -3.28
C GLY A 72 0.33 -7.52 -2.42
N SER A 73 0.52 -7.45 -1.09
CA SER A 73 0.22 -8.52 -0.13
C SER A 73 -0.67 -7.99 0.98
N PHE A 74 -1.73 -8.73 1.30
CA PHE A 74 -2.58 -8.42 2.45
C PHE A 74 -1.84 -8.61 3.77
N SER A 75 -0.94 -9.60 3.85
CA SER A 75 -0.11 -9.81 5.06
C SER A 75 0.76 -8.60 5.37
N ASP A 76 1.37 -7.95 4.35
CA ASP A 76 2.13 -6.71 4.56
C ASP A 76 1.22 -5.60 5.08
N ALA A 77 0.02 -5.42 4.49
CA ALA A 77 -0.93 -4.42 4.94
C ALA A 77 -1.37 -4.63 6.39
N LYS A 78 -1.62 -5.88 6.79
CA LYS A 78 -1.99 -6.25 8.16
C LYS A 78 -0.87 -5.96 9.16
N ILE A 79 0.37 -6.31 8.81
CA ILE A 79 1.54 -5.95 9.63
C ILE A 79 1.59 -4.43 9.84
N LEU A 80 1.44 -3.64 8.77
CA LEU A 80 1.48 -2.19 8.86
C LEU A 80 0.38 -1.62 9.76
N ARG A 81 -0.85 -2.16 9.68
CA ARG A 81 -1.95 -1.73 10.54
C ARG A 81 -1.72 -2.08 12.01
N ASN A 82 -1.25 -3.30 12.29
CA ASN A 82 -0.92 -3.75 13.65
C ASN A 82 0.20 -2.91 14.28
N GLU A 83 1.11 -2.41 13.46
CA GLU A 83 2.23 -1.55 13.88
C GLU A 83 1.88 -0.04 13.90
N GLY A 84 0.60 0.30 13.74
CA GLY A 84 0.07 1.65 13.92
C GLY A 84 0.21 2.57 12.71
N ILE A 85 0.55 2.08 11.53
CA ILE A 85 0.53 2.89 10.30
C ILE A 85 -0.90 3.32 10.02
N THR A 86 -1.13 4.63 9.96
CA THR A 86 -2.44 5.26 9.73
C THR A 86 -2.65 5.71 8.29
N THR A 87 -1.57 5.97 7.57
CA THR A 87 -1.61 6.33 6.14
C THR A 87 -2.52 5.36 5.36
N PRO A 88 -3.40 5.84 4.46
CA PRO A 88 -4.22 4.97 3.63
C PRO A 88 -3.39 3.94 2.86
N ILE A 89 -3.80 2.68 2.89
CA ILE A 89 -3.12 1.58 2.18
C ILE A 89 -4.03 1.06 1.08
N VAL A 90 -3.51 0.97 -0.14
CA VAL A 90 -4.20 0.41 -1.30
C VAL A 90 -3.61 -0.96 -1.63
N MET A 91 -4.45 -1.96 -1.76
CA MET A 91 -4.08 -3.30 -2.20
C MET A 91 -4.10 -3.37 -3.72
N LEU A 92 -2.98 -3.03 -4.40
CA LEU A 92 -2.90 -2.99 -5.88
C LEU A 92 -2.91 -4.38 -6.54
N GLY A 93 -2.55 -5.42 -5.83
CA GLY A 93 -2.49 -6.78 -6.34
C GLY A 93 -3.86 -7.40 -6.66
N GLY A 94 -4.94 -6.70 -6.31
CA GLY A 94 -6.27 -7.24 -6.28
C GLY A 94 -6.46 -8.20 -5.09
N ALA A 95 -7.69 -8.40 -4.68
CA ALA A 95 -8.03 -9.37 -3.65
C ALA A 95 -9.01 -10.40 -4.22
N LEU A 96 -8.87 -11.64 -3.80
CA LEU A 96 -9.91 -12.63 -4.05
C LEU A 96 -11.19 -12.18 -3.30
N PRO A 97 -12.39 -12.40 -3.85
CA PRO A 97 -13.64 -12.01 -3.20
C PRO A 97 -13.75 -12.45 -1.74
N VAL A 98 -13.26 -13.65 -1.42
CA VAL A 98 -13.26 -14.21 -0.07
C VAL A 98 -12.42 -13.39 0.94
N GLY A 99 -11.40 -12.66 0.48
CA GLY A 99 -10.52 -11.85 1.33
C GLY A 99 -10.94 -10.38 1.48
N ILE A 100 -11.93 -9.93 0.71
CA ILE A 100 -12.31 -8.50 0.68
C ILE A 100 -12.88 -8.03 2.02
N SER A 101 -13.68 -8.84 2.68
CA SER A 101 -14.25 -8.48 3.99
C SER A 101 -13.15 -8.19 5.03
N GLU A 102 -12.12 -9.01 5.06
CA GLU A 102 -10.98 -8.83 5.96
C GLU A 102 -10.15 -7.58 5.61
N LEU A 103 -9.91 -7.32 4.30
CA LEU A 103 -9.27 -6.09 3.84
C LEU A 103 -10.00 -4.84 4.33
N VAL A 104 -11.32 -4.84 4.19
CA VAL A 104 -12.16 -3.72 4.60
C VAL A 104 -12.13 -3.51 6.11
N GLN A 105 -12.19 -4.57 6.90
CA GLN A 105 -12.10 -4.53 8.36
C GLN A 105 -10.76 -3.92 8.82
N GLU A 106 -9.67 -4.26 8.14
CA GLU A 106 -8.33 -3.71 8.40
C GLU A 106 -8.13 -2.31 7.77
N LYS A 107 -9.18 -1.70 7.23
CA LYS A 107 -9.13 -0.38 6.58
C LYS A 107 -8.09 -0.32 5.45
N VAL A 108 -7.99 -1.39 4.69
CA VAL A 108 -7.18 -1.47 3.46
C VAL A 108 -8.09 -1.27 2.26
N ILE A 109 -7.74 -0.36 1.37
CA ILE A 109 -8.54 0.00 0.20
C ILE A 109 -8.36 -1.08 -0.87
N PRO A 110 -9.43 -1.81 -1.25
CA PRO A 110 -9.33 -2.84 -2.26
C PRO A 110 -9.23 -2.25 -3.67
N THR A 111 -8.55 -2.98 -4.56
CA THR A 111 -8.58 -2.72 -5.99
C THR A 111 -9.50 -3.74 -6.67
N ILE A 112 -10.54 -3.25 -7.31
CA ILE A 112 -11.55 -4.03 -8.03
C ILE A 112 -11.09 -4.22 -9.48
N TYR A 113 -11.23 -5.43 -10.01
CA TYR A 113 -10.85 -5.77 -11.37
C TYR A 113 -11.86 -6.73 -12.05
N ASN A 114 -12.96 -7.09 -11.36
CA ASN A 114 -14.08 -7.85 -11.88
C ASN A 114 -15.33 -7.60 -11.02
N ILE A 115 -16.47 -8.09 -11.50
CA ILE A 115 -17.78 -7.90 -10.85
C ILE A 115 -17.89 -8.68 -9.53
N GLU A 116 -17.22 -9.82 -9.42
CA GLU A 116 -17.24 -10.66 -8.22
C GLU A 116 -16.56 -9.91 -7.05
N ALA A 117 -15.43 -9.21 -7.33
CA ALA A 117 -14.77 -8.37 -6.36
C ALA A 117 -15.63 -7.16 -5.95
N ALA A 118 -16.35 -6.55 -6.93
CA ALA A 118 -17.28 -5.45 -6.65
C ALA A 118 -18.42 -5.88 -5.72
N ASN A 119 -19.05 -7.02 -6.02
CA ASN A 119 -20.10 -7.59 -5.19
C ASN A 119 -19.62 -7.94 -3.77
N ALA A 120 -18.40 -8.44 -3.64
CA ALA A 120 -17.82 -8.73 -2.33
C ALA A 120 -17.57 -7.46 -1.50
N VAL A 121 -17.21 -6.34 -2.14
CA VAL A 121 -17.10 -5.03 -1.46
C VAL A 121 -18.49 -4.54 -1.02
N ASP A 122 -19.51 -4.69 -1.86
CA ASP A 122 -20.88 -4.29 -1.53
C ASP A 122 -21.42 -5.07 -0.32
N VAL A 123 -21.21 -6.39 -0.29
CA VAL A 123 -21.53 -7.24 0.88
C VAL A 123 -20.78 -6.79 2.13
N ALA A 124 -19.48 -6.49 2.02
CA ALA A 124 -18.69 -6.00 3.15
C ALA A 124 -19.19 -4.65 3.64
N ALA A 125 -19.57 -3.72 2.74
CA ALA A 125 -20.16 -2.44 3.09
C ALA A 125 -21.48 -2.61 3.84
N GLY A 126 -22.38 -3.48 3.35
CA GLY A 126 -23.65 -3.78 4.01
C GLY A 126 -23.48 -4.27 5.44
N SER A 127 -22.45 -5.04 5.74
CA SER A 127 -22.16 -5.51 7.09
C SER A 127 -21.68 -4.41 8.05
N MET A 128 -21.20 -3.28 7.52
CA MET A 128 -20.77 -2.12 8.31
C MET A 128 -21.91 -1.11 8.57
N GLY A 129 -23.05 -1.29 7.91
CA GLY A 129 -24.23 -0.45 8.08
C GLY A 129 -24.83 0.00 6.74
N ALA A 130 -26.12 0.33 6.74
CA ALA A 130 -26.93 0.60 5.52
C ALA A 130 -26.41 1.74 4.62
N ASN A 131 -25.56 2.64 5.15
CA ASN A 131 -25.00 3.78 4.41
C ASN A 131 -23.46 3.75 4.36
N ALA A 132 -22.83 2.63 4.69
CA ALA A 132 -21.38 2.53 4.66
C ALA A 132 -20.86 2.66 3.22
N LYS A 133 -19.82 3.48 3.04
CA LYS A 133 -19.14 3.66 1.76
C LYS A 133 -17.70 3.22 1.91
N ILE A 134 -17.28 2.29 1.09
CA ILE A 134 -15.91 1.78 1.05
C ILE A 134 -15.22 2.40 -0.17
N PRO A 135 -14.11 3.14 0.03
CA PRO A 135 -13.33 3.61 -1.09
C PRO A 135 -12.70 2.41 -1.83
N VAL A 136 -12.66 2.48 -3.14
CA VAL A 136 -12.07 1.43 -3.99
C VAL A 136 -11.24 2.05 -5.10
N PHE A 137 -10.27 1.29 -5.60
CA PHE A 137 -9.63 1.56 -6.88
C PHE A 137 -10.19 0.58 -7.92
N ILE A 138 -10.47 1.06 -9.12
CA ILE A 138 -10.86 0.23 -10.25
C ILE A 138 -9.65 0.07 -11.15
N LYS A 139 -9.29 -1.18 -11.44
CA LYS A 139 -8.16 -1.49 -12.30
C LYS A 139 -8.62 -1.83 -13.70
N VAL A 140 -8.16 -1.01 -14.65
CA VAL A 140 -8.38 -1.23 -16.09
C VAL A 140 -7.07 -1.73 -16.70
N ASP A 141 -7.15 -2.79 -17.50
CA ASP A 141 -5.99 -3.27 -18.26
C ASP A 141 -5.86 -2.47 -19.57
N CYS A 142 -4.82 -1.69 -19.65
CA CYS A 142 -4.48 -0.86 -20.81
C CYS A 142 -3.40 -1.52 -21.70
N GLY A 143 -3.27 -2.84 -21.67
CA GLY A 143 -2.36 -3.59 -22.54
C GLY A 143 -1.25 -4.34 -21.84
N MET A 144 -1.14 -4.27 -20.50
CA MET A 144 -0.18 -5.06 -19.73
C MET A 144 -0.54 -6.56 -19.68
N GLY A 145 -1.84 -6.89 -19.80
CA GLY A 145 -2.33 -8.27 -19.88
C GLY A 145 -2.17 -9.08 -18.59
N ARG A 146 -2.13 -8.44 -17.43
CA ARG A 146 -1.92 -9.13 -16.15
C ARG A 146 -3.17 -9.17 -15.26
N LEU A 147 -3.75 -8.03 -14.99
CA LEU A 147 -4.90 -7.88 -14.11
C LEU A 147 -5.61 -6.57 -14.44
N GLY A 148 -6.94 -6.61 -14.51
CA GLY A 148 -7.77 -5.45 -14.81
C GLY A 148 -8.96 -5.84 -15.70
N ILE A 149 -9.99 -5.03 -15.68
CA ILE A 149 -11.09 -5.13 -16.67
C ILE A 149 -10.61 -4.59 -18.01
N SER A 150 -11.16 -5.11 -19.11
CA SER A 150 -10.86 -4.57 -20.45
C SER A 150 -11.41 -3.15 -20.58
N LEU A 151 -10.84 -2.36 -21.48
CA LEU A 151 -11.35 -1.00 -21.78
C LEU A 151 -12.83 -1.02 -22.18
N SER A 152 -13.26 -2.00 -22.99
CA SER A 152 -14.66 -2.17 -23.37
C SER A 152 -15.56 -2.55 -22.20
N GLY A 153 -15.07 -3.34 -21.25
CA GLY A 153 -15.81 -3.72 -20.04
C GLY A 153 -15.88 -2.64 -18.97
N ALA A 154 -15.02 -1.61 -19.05
CA ALA A 154 -15.01 -0.51 -18.09
C ALA A 154 -16.08 0.56 -18.38
N VAL A 155 -16.70 0.55 -19.57
CA VAL A 155 -17.64 1.57 -20.07
C VAL A 155 -19.05 0.99 -20.27
N SER A 156 -19.23 -0.32 -20.07
CA SER A 156 -20.52 -1.02 -20.13
C SER A 156 -21.13 -1.16 -18.74
#